data_dd661d3b26cc9e0a2e8a66f8341179d6
#
_entry.id   dd661d3b26cc9e0a2e8a66f8341179d6
#
_cell.length_a   1.000
_cell.length_b   1.000
_cell.length_c   1.000
_cell.angle_alpha   90.00
_cell.angle_beta   90.00
_cell.angle_gamma   90.00
#
_symmetry.space_group_name_H-M   'P 1'
#
loop_
_entity.id
_entity.type
_entity.pdbx_description
1 polymer ?
#
loop_
_entity_poly.entity_id
_entity_poly.type
_entity_poly.pdbx_seq_one_letter_code
_entity_poly.pdbx_strand_id
1 'polypeptide(L)'
;MGNTTRFLLGDLSGKASVELKAEQLGIELENQEMVEVVEEMKRLEHEGYHFEVADASLELMMRRASGEEFNYFEVESFRVLVERGQDRRFDTEATLRIVVDGERMITVGEGDGPVNALDNAFRSAVLDIYPELSGVHLTDYKVRVLDTDRGTGAVTRVLVCLLYTSPSPRD
;
A
#
# COMPACT_ATOMS: atom_id res chain seq x y z
N MET A 1 -1.67 -13.25 -27.21
CA MET A 1 -1.07 -12.00 -26.73
C MET A 1 -2.20 -11.01 -26.49
N GLY A 2 -2.73 -10.98 -25.27
CA GLY A 2 -3.82 -10.06 -24.89
C GLY A 2 -3.21 -8.74 -24.44
N ASN A 3 -3.40 -7.70 -25.25
CA ASN A 3 -3.06 -6.34 -24.88
C ASN A 3 -4.18 -5.83 -23.96
N THR A 4 -3.98 -5.93 -22.65
CA THR A 4 -4.90 -5.36 -21.67
C THR A 4 -4.75 -3.83 -21.76
N THR A 5 -5.75 -3.17 -22.30
CA THR A 5 -5.82 -1.71 -22.35
C THR A 5 -5.85 -1.20 -20.91
N ARG A 6 -4.75 -0.61 -20.42
CA ARG A 6 -4.75 0.13 -19.17
C ARG A 6 -5.49 1.44 -19.42
N PHE A 7 -6.70 1.56 -18.89
CA PHE A 7 -7.38 2.83 -18.84
C PHE A 7 -6.72 3.69 -17.78
N LEU A 8 -6.09 4.78 -18.20
CA LEU A 8 -5.62 5.81 -17.31
C LEU A 8 -6.86 6.56 -16.77
N LEU A 9 -7.02 6.57 -15.47
CA LEU A 9 -7.97 7.42 -14.77
C LEU A 9 -7.47 8.87 -14.89
N GLY A 10 -7.82 9.56 -15.98
CA GLY A 10 -7.56 10.98 -16.13
C GLY A 10 -8.63 11.84 -15.44
N ASP A 11 -8.51 13.16 -15.52
CA ASP A 11 -9.40 14.18 -14.90
C ASP A 11 -10.91 14.02 -15.14
N LEU A 12 -11.31 13.06 -15.94
CA LEU A 12 -12.69 12.63 -16.16
C LEU A 12 -13.09 11.46 -15.24
N SER A 13 -12.38 11.23 -14.15
CA SER A 13 -12.62 10.15 -13.19
C SER A 13 -13.91 10.39 -12.39
N GLY A 14 -15.01 10.28 -13.09
CA GLY A 14 -16.33 10.26 -12.54
C GLY A 14 -16.79 8.81 -12.28
N LYS A 15 -18.03 8.67 -11.86
CA LYS A 15 -18.73 7.42 -11.62
C LYS A 15 -18.51 6.37 -12.72
N ALA A 16 -18.49 6.77 -13.99
CA ALA A 16 -18.28 5.87 -15.13
C ALA A 16 -16.91 5.16 -15.12
N SER A 17 -15.85 5.82 -14.64
CA SER A 17 -14.52 5.20 -14.51
C SER A 17 -14.46 4.19 -13.37
N VAL A 18 -15.13 4.48 -12.25
CA VAL A 18 -15.27 3.55 -11.11
C VAL A 18 -16.08 2.33 -11.53
N GLU A 19 -17.21 2.54 -12.22
CA GLU A 19 -18.08 1.48 -12.72
C GLU A 19 -17.33 0.52 -13.66
N LEU A 20 -16.61 1.07 -14.65
CA LEU A 20 -15.80 0.27 -15.58
C LEU A 20 -14.70 -0.53 -14.85
N LYS A 21 -14.06 0.08 -13.85
CA LYS A 21 -13.02 -0.59 -13.07
C LYS A 21 -13.60 -1.68 -12.17
N ALA A 22 -14.73 -1.44 -11.54
CA ALA A 22 -15.46 -2.42 -10.75
C ALA A 22 -15.86 -3.64 -11.61
N GLU A 23 -16.39 -3.41 -12.82
CA GLU A 23 -16.71 -4.47 -13.78
C GLU A 23 -15.47 -5.30 -14.15
N GLN A 24 -14.33 -4.65 -14.43
CA GLN A 24 -13.08 -5.34 -14.76
C GLN A 24 -12.55 -6.21 -13.61
N LEU A 25 -12.80 -5.80 -12.37
CA LEU A 25 -12.37 -6.52 -11.16
C LEU A 25 -13.43 -7.52 -10.66
N GLY A 26 -14.61 -7.55 -11.27
CA GLY A 26 -15.72 -8.40 -10.84
C GLY A 26 -16.30 -8.00 -9.48
N ILE A 27 -16.24 -6.70 -9.15
CA ILE A 27 -16.78 -6.14 -7.92
C ILE A 27 -18.15 -5.54 -8.24
N GLU A 28 -19.19 -6.03 -7.56
CA GLU A 28 -20.52 -5.48 -7.67
C GLU A 28 -20.68 -4.30 -6.69
N LEU A 29 -21.00 -3.12 -7.21
CA LEU A 29 -21.25 -1.92 -6.43
C LEU A 29 -22.64 -1.38 -6.73
N GLU A 30 -23.39 -1.06 -5.68
CA GLU A 30 -24.62 -0.31 -5.81
C GLU A 30 -24.35 1.16 -6.15
N ASN A 31 -25.41 1.85 -6.62
CA ASN A 31 -25.29 3.27 -6.98
C ASN A 31 -24.76 4.16 -5.86
N GLN A 32 -25.19 3.88 -4.61
CA GLN A 32 -24.76 4.62 -3.44
C GLN A 32 -23.27 4.37 -3.13
N GLU A 33 -22.87 3.13 -3.16
CA GLU A 33 -21.48 2.70 -2.93
C GLU A 33 -20.51 3.30 -3.96
N MET A 34 -20.90 3.34 -5.24
CA MET A 34 -20.13 4.02 -6.29
C MET A 34 -19.96 5.52 -6.01
N VAL A 35 -20.97 6.19 -5.49
CA VAL A 35 -20.88 7.62 -5.11
C VAL A 35 -19.89 7.78 -3.96
N GLU A 36 -19.95 6.93 -2.95
CA GLU A 36 -19.04 6.95 -1.81
C GLU A 36 -17.58 6.75 -2.23
N VAL A 37 -17.32 5.80 -3.13
CA VAL A 37 -15.97 5.57 -3.71
C VAL A 37 -15.46 6.81 -4.43
N VAL A 38 -16.30 7.45 -5.26
CA VAL A 38 -15.93 8.67 -6.00
C VAL A 38 -15.64 9.84 -5.05
N GLU A 39 -16.45 10.01 -4.02
CA GLU A 39 -16.25 11.07 -3.03
C GLU A 39 -14.96 10.87 -2.23
N GLU A 40 -14.70 9.65 -1.80
CA GLU A 40 -13.48 9.29 -1.10
C GLU A 40 -12.24 9.44 -1.98
N MET A 41 -12.30 9.03 -3.27
CA MET A 41 -11.23 9.28 -4.24
C MET A 41 -10.92 10.77 -4.32
N LYS A 42 -11.93 11.63 -4.53
CA LYS A 42 -11.74 13.08 -4.63
C LYS A 42 -11.15 13.68 -3.36
N ARG A 43 -11.60 13.21 -2.19
CA ARG A 43 -11.05 13.65 -0.91
C ARG A 43 -9.55 13.33 -0.82
N LEU A 44 -9.18 12.10 -1.13
CA LEU A 44 -7.80 11.63 -1.09
C LEU A 44 -6.93 12.32 -2.16
N GLU A 45 -7.45 12.55 -3.37
CA GLU A 45 -6.76 13.30 -4.41
C GLU A 45 -6.46 14.74 -3.98
N HIS A 46 -7.40 15.38 -3.26
CA HIS A 46 -7.17 16.69 -2.66
C HIS A 46 -6.07 16.67 -1.59
N GLU A 47 -5.93 15.58 -0.86
CA GLU A 47 -4.83 15.35 0.09
C GLU A 47 -3.51 14.97 -0.59
N GLY A 48 -3.49 14.83 -1.92
CA GLY A 48 -2.29 14.54 -2.70
C GLY A 48 -2.13 13.08 -3.15
N TYR A 49 -3.10 12.21 -2.91
CA TYR A 49 -3.11 10.86 -3.49
C TYR A 49 -3.27 10.89 -5.01
N HIS A 50 -2.90 9.81 -5.67
CA HIS A 50 -3.00 9.71 -7.12
C HIS A 50 -3.36 8.27 -7.53
N PHE A 51 -4.56 8.08 -8.03
CA PHE A 51 -5.11 6.77 -8.31
C PHE A 51 -4.84 6.25 -9.72
N GLU A 52 -4.31 7.08 -10.62
CA GLU A 52 -4.02 6.72 -12.01
C GLU A 52 -3.14 5.45 -12.16
N VAL A 53 -2.29 5.20 -11.16
CA VAL A 53 -1.38 4.05 -11.12
C VAL A 53 -1.51 3.21 -9.85
N ALA A 54 -2.50 3.51 -9.02
CA ALA A 54 -2.72 2.85 -7.73
C ALA A 54 -3.92 1.89 -7.77
N ASP A 55 -3.94 0.99 -8.75
CA ASP A 55 -5.03 0.04 -8.99
C ASP A 55 -5.43 -0.76 -7.75
N ALA A 56 -4.46 -1.26 -6.99
CA ALA A 56 -4.73 -2.03 -5.79
C ALA A 56 -5.39 -1.20 -4.68
N SER A 57 -5.00 0.08 -4.54
CA SER A 57 -5.63 0.98 -3.57
C SER A 57 -7.09 1.28 -3.93
N LEU A 58 -7.37 1.45 -5.22
CA LEU A 58 -8.72 1.65 -5.72
C LEU A 58 -9.57 0.38 -5.56
N GLU A 59 -9.01 -0.80 -5.86
CA GLU A 59 -9.67 -2.07 -5.64
C GLU A 59 -10.08 -2.26 -4.16
N LEU A 60 -9.15 -2.03 -3.23
CA LEU A 60 -9.44 -2.12 -1.80
C LEU A 60 -10.53 -1.14 -1.35
N MET A 61 -10.56 0.06 -1.93
CA MET A 61 -11.60 1.05 -1.65
C MET A 61 -12.98 0.56 -2.12
N MET A 62 -13.06 0.01 -3.34
CA MET A 62 -14.30 -0.54 -3.89
C MET A 62 -14.80 -1.75 -3.09
N ARG A 63 -13.91 -2.69 -2.73
CA ARG A 63 -14.25 -3.85 -1.92
C ARG A 63 -14.77 -3.46 -0.53
N ARG A 64 -14.18 -2.44 0.10
CA ARG A 64 -14.69 -1.90 1.37
C ARG A 64 -16.07 -1.28 1.21
N ALA A 65 -16.30 -0.55 0.13
CA ALA A 65 -17.61 0.05 -0.16
C ALA A 65 -18.69 -1.02 -0.39
N SER A 66 -18.35 -2.16 -1.01
CA SER A 66 -19.26 -3.30 -1.16
C SER A 66 -19.49 -4.13 0.12
N GLY A 67 -18.97 -3.67 1.26
CA GLY A 67 -19.16 -4.32 2.55
C GLY A 67 -18.16 -5.46 2.85
N GLU A 68 -17.14 -5.66 2.03
CA GLU A 68 -16.08 -6.61 2.34
C GLU A 68 -15.22 -6.09 3.52
N GLU A 69 -15.15 -6.87 4.58
CA GLU A 69 -14.28 -6.58 5.74
C GLU A 69 -12.90 -7.24 5.56
N PHE A 70 -11.85 -6.42 5.62
CA PHE A 70 -10.47 -6.88 5.58
C PHE A 70 -9.79 -6.59 6.91
N ASN A 71 -9.73 -7.57 7.77
CA ASN A 71 -9.11 -7.49 9.09
C ASN A 71 -7.88 -8.41 9.19
N TYR A 72 -7.01 -8.38 8.18
CA TYR A 72 -5.80 -9.20 8.17
C TYR A 72 -4.82 -8.78 9.24
N PHE A 73 -4.68 -7.47 9.45
CA PHE A 73 -3.84 -6.91 10.51
C PHE A 73 -4.23 -5.46 10.82
N GLU A 74 -3.85 -5.02 12.02
CA GLU A 74 -3.98 -3.63 12.47
C GLU A 74 -2.64 -3.16 13.04
N VAL A 75 -2.11 -2.05 12.51
CA VAL A 75 -0.90 -1.42 13.04
C VAL A 75 -1.26 -0.47 14.16
N GLU A 76 -0.88 -0.80 15.40
CA GLU A 76 -1.10 0.08 16.55
C GLU A 76 -0.09 1.25 16.56
N SER A 77 1.18 0.96 16.35
CA SER A 77 2.23 1.97 16.27
C SER A 77 3.51 1.39 15.67
N PHE A 78 4.34 2.27 15.15
CA PHE A 78 5.71 1.91 14.77
C PHE A 78 6.69 3.01 15.16
N ARG A 79 7.95 2.64 15.31
CA ARG A 79 9.08 3.53 15.55
C ARG A 79 10.24 3.07 14.70
N VAL A 80 10.93 4.02 14.08
CA VAL A 80 12.18 3.75 13.36
C VAL A 80 13.28 4.59 13.98
N LEU A 81 14.39 3.93 14.30
CA LEU A 81 15.58 4.55 14.85
C LEU A 81 16.70 4.43 13.80
N VAL A 82 17.31 5.55 13.48
CA VAL A 82 18.46 5.62 12.58
C VAL A 82 19.63 6.17 13.36
N GLU A 83 20.64 5.36 13.57
CA GLU A 83 21.85 5.74 14.28
C GLU A 83 23.04 5.75 13.32
N ARG A 84 23.95 6.69 13.55
CA ARG A 84 25.21 6.70 12.84
C ARG A 84 26.30 6.14 13.74
N GLY A 85 26.75 4.93 13.42
CA GLY A 85 27.85 4.28 14.13
C GLY A 85 29.20 5.02 14.00
N GLN A 86 30.17 4.61 14.80
CA GLN A 86 31.53 5.19 14.80
C GLN A 86 32.27 4.91 13.48
N ASP A 87 31.94 3.83 12.79
CA ASP A 87 32.46 3.44 11.48
C ASP A 87 31.83 4.20 10.31
N ARG A 88 30.96 5.20 10.60
CA ARG A 88 30.18 6.01 9.66
C ARG A 88 29.09 5.23 8.91
N ARG A 89 28.79 4.00 9.28
CA ARG A 89 27.61 3.30 8.80
C ARG A 89 26.37 3.80 9.51
N PHE A 90 25.25 3.68 8.84
CA PHE A 90 23.95 3.92 9.45
C PHE A 90 23.36 2.58 9.83
N ASP A 91 23.01 2.44 11.09
CA ASP A 91 22.25 1.31 11.60
C ASP A 91 20.79 1.73 11.72
N THR A 92 19.91 0.99 11.13
CA THR A 92 18.48 1.30 11.15
C THR A 92 17.72 0.15 11.75
N GLU A 93 16.97 0.44 12.81
CA GLU A 93 16.08 -0.49 13.50
C GLU A 93 14.64 0.04 13.44
N ALA A 94 13.68 -0.83 13.18
CA ALA A 94 12.26 -0.54 13.30
C ALA A 94 11.62 -1.44 14.37
N THR A 95 10.83 -0.85 15.26
CA THR A 95 9.94 -1.57 16.17
C THR A 95 8.50 -1.38 15.70
N LEU A 96 7.78 -2.46 15.48
CA LEU A 96 6.38 -2.49 15.06
C LEU A 96 5.50 -3.12 16.14
N ARG A 97 4.40 -2.45 16.49
CA ARG A 97 3.30 -3.02 17.28
C ARG A 97 2.11 -3.25 16.37
N ILE A 98 1.69 -4.49 16.27
CA ILE A 98 0.71 -4.94 15.30
C ILE A 98 -0.18 -6.02 15.91
N VAL A 99 -1.43 -6.04 15.50
CA VAL A 99 -2.37 -7.15 15.74
C VAL A 99 -2.54 -7.89 14.42
N VAL A 100 -2.28 -9.18 14.40
CA VAL A 100 -2.46 -10.05 13.22
C VAL A 100 -3.33 -11.23 13.64
N ASP A 101 -4.42 -11.45 12.94
CA ASP A 101 -5.40 -12.51 13.26
C ASP A 101 -5.85 -12.49 14.73
N GLY A 102 -6.00 -11.28 15.30
CA GLY A 102 -6.39 -11.07 16.70
C GLY A 102 -5.26 -11.25 17.73
N GLU A 103 -4.06 -11.66 17.31
CA GLU A 103 -2.90 -11.77 18.19
C GLU A 103 -2.05 -10.50 18.14
N ARG A 104 -1.81 -9.91 19.33
CA ARG A 104 -0.99 -8.70 19.46
C ARG A 104 0.48 -9.05 19.55
N MET A 105 1.28 -8.50 18.66
CA MET A 105 2.70 -8.74 18.58
C MET A 105 3.52 -7.44 18.63
N ILE A 106 4.77 -7.58 19.07
CA ILE A 106 5.80 -6.53 18.97
C ILE A 106 6.98 -7.18 18.26
N THR A 107 7.30 -6.68 17.09
CA THR A 107 8.40 -7.17 16.27
C THR A 107 9.45 -6.10 16.06
N VAL A 108 10.67 -6.53 15.81
CA VAL A 108 11.82 -5.67 15.52
C VAL A 108 12.42 -6.13 14.20
N GLY A 109 12.80 -5.17 13.38
CA GLY A 109 13.52 -5.43 12.13
C GLY A 109 14.68 -4.46 11.96
N GLU A 110 15.81 -4.97 11.53
CA GLU A 110 16.97 -4.19 11.11
C GLU A 110 16.99 -4.10 9.58
N GLY A 111 17.60 -3.06 9.02
CA GLY A 111 17.69 -2.90 7.57
C GLY A 111 18.62 -1.77 7.14
N ASP A 112 18.88 -1.72 5.83
CA ASP A 112 19.75 -0.71 5.20
C ASP A 112 19.16 0.72 5.26
N GLY A 113 17.91 0.85 5.70
CA GLY A 113 17.23 2.11 5.86
C GLY A 113 15.83 1.94 6.43
N PRO A 114 15.12 3.06 6.72
CA PRO A 114 13.84 3.06 7.42
C PRO A 114 12.77 2.14 6.83
N VAL A 115 12.64 2.13 5.51
CA VAL A 115 11.63 1.32 4.82
C VAL A 115 11.96 -0.16 4.90
N ASN A 116 13.24 -0.51 4.71
CA ASN A 116 13.69 -1.91 4.75
C ASN A 116 13.59 -2.47 6.19
N ALA A 117 14.00 -1.71 7.20
CA ALA A 117 13.86 -2.11 8.59
C ALA A 117 12.39 -2.34 8.98
N LEU A 118 11.49 -1.46 8.54
CA LEU A 118 10.06 -1.59 8.81
C LEU A 118 9.44 -2.77 8.06
N ASP A 119 9.83 -3.02 6.79
CA ASP A 119 9.39 -4.20 6.04
C ASP A 119 9.84 -5.51 6.73
N ASN A 120 11.08 -5.55 7.21
CA ASN A 120 11.60 -6.70 7.94
C ASN A 120 10.83 -6.94 9.27
N ALA A 121 10.54 -5.88 10.03
CA ALA A 121 9.70 -5.97 11.22
C ALA A 121 8.29 -6.46 10.91
N PHE A 122 7.68 -5.97 9.83
CA PHE A 122 6.35 -6.38 9.38
C PHE A 122 6.34 -7.85 8.93
N ARG A 123 7.29 -8.25 8.10
CA ARG A 123 7.41 -9.65 7.66
C ARG A 123 7.59 -10.62 8.83
N SER A 124 8.36 -10.23 9.85
CA SER A 124 8.51 -11.03 11.07
C SER A 124 7.20 -11.22 11.83
N ALA A 125 6.24 -10.30 11.68
CA ALA A 125 4.92 -10.45 12.30
C ALA A 125 3.96 -11.31 11.47
N VAL A 126 4.01 -11.22 10.13
CA VAL A 126 2.93 -11.75 9.28
C VAL A 126 3.26 -13.06 8.59
N LEU A 127 4.55 -13.40 8.36
CA LEU A 127 4.91 -14.56 7.53
C LEU A 127 4.57 -15.92 8.15
N ASP A 128 4.50 -16.01 9.49
CA ASP A 128 4.09 -17.25 10.15
C ASP A 128 2.58 -17.51 9.98
N ILE A 129 1.79 -16.45 9.81
CA ILE A 129 0.33 -16.50 9.65
C ILE A 129 -0.05 -16.52 8.17
N TYR A 130 0.64 -15.72 7.36
CA TYR A 130 0.43 -15.55 5.91
C TYR A 130 1.70 -15.87 5.12
N PRO A 131 2.12 -17.14 5.04
CA PRO A 131 3.38 -17.54 4.39
C PRO A 131 3.44 -17.20 2.91
N GLU A 132 2.31 -17.05 2.23
CA GLU A 132 2.21 -16.60 0.84
C GLU A 132 2.80 -15.21 0.61
N LEU A 133 2.83 -14.34 1.63
CA LEU A 133 3.45 -13.02 1.54
C LEU A 133 4.97 -13.09 1.33
N SER A 134 5.60 -14.25 1.53
CA SER A 134 7.01 -14.46 1.18
C SER A 134 7.28 -14.26 -0.31
N GLY A 135 6.29 -14.51 -1.16
CA GLY A 135 6.35 -14.27 -2.61
C GLY A 135 6.10 -12.81 -3.03
N VAL A 136 5.76 -11.92 -2.09
CA VAL A 136 5.52 -10.50 -2.38
C VAL A 136 6.83 -9.71 -2.27
N HIS A 137 7.21 -9.06 -3.36
CA HIS A 137 8.44 -8.28 -3.46
C HIS A 137 8.17 -6.86 -3.91
N LEU A 138 8.91 -5.91 -3.31
CA LEU A 138 8.93 -4.53 -3.75
C LEU A 138 9.65 -4.45 -5.11
N THR A 139 8.96 -3.94 -6.14
CA THR A 139 9.51 -3.81 -7.49
C THR A 139 9.78 -2.36 -7.89
N ASP A 140 9.07 -1.42 -7.31
CA ASP A 140 9.26 0.00 -7.58
C ASP A 140 8.86 0.84 -6.36
N TYR A 141 9.61 1.91 -6.13
CA TYR A 141 9.39 2.84 -5.03
C TYR A 141 9.69 4.26 -5.50
N LYS A 142 8.64 5.06 -5.66
CA LYS A 142 8.75 6.43 -6.16
C LYS A 142 8.33 7.43 -5.11
N VAL A 143 9.17 8.42 -4.87
CA VAL A 143 8.88 9.53 -3.95
C VAL A 143 8.82 10.82 -4.76
N ARG A 144 7.77 11.60 -4.58
CA ARG A 144 7.60 12.91 -5.21
C ARG A 144 7.22 13.95 -4.17
N VAL A 145 7.93 15.05 -4.15
CA VAL A 145 7.58 16.23 -3.34
C VAL A 145 6.43 16.97 -4.03
N LEU A 146 5.38 17.30 -3.31
CA LEU A 146 4.16 17.92 -3.87
C LEU A 146 4.19 19.46 -3.76
N ASP A 147 4.66 19.97 -2.63
CA ASP A 147 4.68 21.40 -2.32
C ASP A 147 6.11 21.85 -2.00
N THR A 148 6.90 22.07 -3.04
CA THR A 148 8.34 22.39 -2.94
C THR A 148 8.61 23.70 -2.18
N ASP A 149 7.66 24.61 -2.15
CA ASP A 149 7.79 25.90 -1.48
C ASP A 149 7.90 25.78 0.06
N ARG A 150 7.50 24.64 0.64
CA ARG A 150 7.61 24.35 2.07
C ARG A 150 8.96 23.77 2.50
N GLY A 151 9.90 23.64 1.60
CA GLY A 151 11.25 23.13 1.88
C GLY A 151 11.22 21.74 2.53
N THR A 152 11.87 21.58 3.69
CA THR A 152 11.92 20.30 4.43
C THR A 152 10.60 19.90 5.09
N GLY A 153 9.63 20.79 5.16
CA GLY A 153 8.27 20.53 5.63
C GLY A 153 7.28 20.16 4.50
N ALA A 154 7.78 19.94 3.29
CA ALA A 154 6.95 19.61 2.15
C ALA A 154 6.30 18.24 2.29
N VAL A 155 5.05 18.13 1.81
CA VAL A 155 4.34 16.86 1.70
C VAL A 155 4.96 16.03 0.59
N THR A 156 5.19 14.76 0.87
CA THR A 156 5.70 13.80 -0.11
C THR A 156 4.66 12.75 -0.42
N ARG A 157 4.47 12.49 -1.72
CA ARG A 157 3.71 11.34 -2.20
C ARG A 157 4.66 10.18 -2.39
N VAL A 158 4.28 9.03 -1.86
CA VAL A 158 5.01 7.77 -2.03
C VAL A 158 4.13 6.80 -2.81
N LEU A 159 4.67 6.26 -3.89
CA LEU A 159 4.07 5.17 -4.65
C LEU A 159 4.90 3.91 -4.42
N VAL A 160 4.25 2.87 -3.94
CA VAL A 160 4.86 1.57 -3.65
C VAL A 160 4.27 0.54 -4.61
N CYS A 161 5.12 -0.11 -5.41
CA CYS A 161 4.70 -1.17 -6.32
C CYS A 161 5.21 -2.52 -5.79
N LEU A 162 4.29 -3.41 -5.53
CA LEU A 162 4.56 -4.77 -5.08
C LEU A 162 4.20 -5.77 -6.19
N LEU A 163 4.99 -6.82 -6.33
CA LEU A 163 4.73 -7.92 -7.23
C LEU A 163 4.68 -9.22 -6.42
N TYR A 164 3.62 -9.99 -6.62
CA TYR A 164 3.53 -11.35 -6.13
C TYR A 164 4.07 -12.30 -7.20
N THR A 165 5.09 -13.09 -6.83
CA THR A 165 5.59 -14.19 -7.66
C THR A 165 5.26 -15.50 -6.97
N SER A 166 4.26 -16.23 -7.49
CA SER A 166 4.01 -17.59 -7.02
C SER A 166 5.23 -18.45 -7.34
N PRO A 167 5.69 -19.31 -6.43
CA PRO A 167 6.70 -20.30 -6.77
C PRO A 167 6.16 -21.17 -7.91
N SER A 168 6.88 -21.20 -9.04
CA SER A 168 6.53 -22.12 -10.13
C SER A 168 6.50 -23.54 -9.58
N PRO A 169 5.47 -24.35 -9.87
CA PRO A 169 5.52 -25.77 -9.54
C PRO A 169 6.79 -26.32 -10.16
N ARG A 170 7.68 -26.83 -9.34
CA ARG A 170 8.85 -27.58 -9.86
C ARG A 170 8.30 -28.89 -10.40
N ASP A 171 8.51 -29.12 -11.71
CA ASP A 171 8.34 -30.40 -12.35
C ASP A 171 9.23 -31.47 -11.66
#